data_70f141d2851c5d9d58851f5ce801c50f
#
_entry.id   70f141d2851c5d9d58851f5ce801c50f
#
_cell.length_a   1.000
_cell.length_b   1.000
_cell.length_c   1.000
_cell.angle_alpha   90.00
_cell.angle_beta   90.00
_cell.angle_gamma   90.00
#
_symmetry.space_group_name_H-M   'P 1'
#
loop_
_entity.id
_entity.type
_entity.pdbx_description
1 polymer ?
#
loop_
_entity_poly.entity_id
_entity_poly.type
_entity_poly.pdbx_seq_one_letter_code
_entity_poly.pdbx_strand_id
1 'polypeptide(L)'
;LLLNVNIPATTGFSSMVKNVGKLENRGYEFVLNTQNLVGAFKWNTSFNVALNQGKVTDIQGQVIEGGVGSMNRVQEGYAIGVFYTAEWAGVDPANGNALWYKNTKLADGTIDRSTTSVFSQATRVVTGNPNPDVILGLTNNFSYKGFDATIFFNGVMGNENNIYGMGRYSSASMRYEDNQTYDQMQRWQKPGDITNIPQARLFYNNGAQISSRYIVDGSYIRLRTASLGYTFDSKKLNKFKLEKLRVYVSGQNLLTFTKYPYWDPEVNADDFDSNIAKGNDFYTSPQPRTILFGVNINF
;
A
#
# COMPACT_ATOMS: atom_id res chain seq x y z
N LEU A 1 8.76 -22.25 2.04
CA LEU A 1 7.43 -21.66 2.17
C LEU A 1 6.46 -22.71 2.69
N LEU A 2 5.80 -22.43 3.81
CA LEU A 2 4.76 -23.30 4.38
C LEU A 2 3.42 -22.98 3.67
N LEU A 3 2.81 -23.99 3.09
CA LEU A 3 1.54 -23.88 2.38
C LEU A 3 0.54 -24.91 2.91
N ASN A 4 -0.74 -24.55 2.91
CA ASN A 4 -1.82 -25.50 3.09
C ASN A 4 -2.02 -26.28 1.80
N VAL A 5 -1.68 -27.56 1.82
CA VAL A 5 -1.87 -28.46 0.68
C VAL A 5 -3.15 -29.23 0.90
N ASN A 6 -4.05 -29.18 -0.08
CA ASN A 6 -5.28 -29.97 -0.04
C ASN A 6 -4.95 -31.46 -0.08
N ILE A 7 -5.59 -32.23 0.81
CA ILE A 7 -5.45 -33.69 0.88
C ILE A 7 -6.84 -34.32 0.67
N PRO A 8 -6.88 -35.59 0.20
CA PRO A 8 -8.17 -36.27 0.02
C PRO A 8 -8.97 -36.33 1.31
N ALA A 9 -10.24 -35.96 1.25
CA ALA A 9 -11.15 -35.92 2.41
C ALA A 9 -11.32 -37.29 3.11
N THR A 10 -10.93 -38.38 2.46
CA THR A 10 -10.88 -39.73 3.05
C THR A 10 -9.94 -39.86 4.24
N THR A 11 -9.02 -38.92 4.43
CA THR A 11 -8.10 -38.86 5.56
C THR A 11 -8.73 -38.24 6.82
N GLY A 12 -9.93 -37.67 6.72
CA GLY A 12 -10.58 -36.91 7.81
C GLY A 12 -10.15 -35.45 7.92
N PHE A 13 -9.20 -35.00 7.09
CA PHE A 13 -8.73 -33.61 7.02
C PHE A 13 -8.86 -33.08 5.60
N SER A 14 -9.12 -31.78 5.46
CA SER A 14 -9.23 -31.13 4.13
C SER A 14 -7.88 -30.63 3.60
N SER A 15 -6.95 -30.32 4.52
CA SER A 15 -5.62 -29.81 4.15
C SER A 15 -4.59 -30.15 5.20
N MET A 16 -3.31 -30.11 4.82
CA MET A 16 -2.17 -30.21 5.72
C MET A 16 -1.15 -29.11 5.39
N VAL A 17 -0.50 -28.57 6.42
CA VAL A 17 0.61 -27.63 6.23
C VAL A 17 1.85 -28.39 5.82
N LYS A 18 2.43 -28.01 4.67
CA LYS A 18 3.64 -28.64 4.14
C LYS A 18 4.61 -27.59 3.64
N ASN A 19 5.91 -27.85 3.82
CA ASN A 19 6.96 -27.02 3.23
C ASN A 19 7.23 -27.48 1.79
N VAL A 20 6.50 -26.90 0.85
CA VAL A 20 6.56 -27.31 -0.57
C VAL A 20 6.92 -26.17 -1.52
N GLY A 21 7.07 -24.95 -1.01
CA GLY A 21 7.32 -23.80 -1.86
C GLY A 21 8.77 -23.32 -1.81
N LYS A 22 9.26 -22.81 -2.92
CA LYS A 22 10.53 -22.10 -3.05
C LYS A 22 10.27 -20.64 -3.41
N LEU A 23 10.94 -19.75 -2.69
CA LEU A 23 10.91 -18.31 -2.89
C LEU A 23 12.34 -17.82 -3.05
N GLU A 24 12.55 -16.92 -3.97
CA GLU A 24 13.81 -16.20 -4.15
C GLU A 24 13.57 -14.71 -3.86
N ASN A 25 14.46 -14.11 -3.04
CA ASN A 25 14.54 -12.67 -2.85
C ASN A 25 15.92 -12.20 -3.29
N ARG A 26 15.97 -11.17 -4.11
CA ARG A 26 17.19 -10.49 -4.55
C ARG A 26 17.04 -9.00 -4.35
N GLY A 27 18.11 -8.35 -3.92
CA GLY A 27 18.05 -6.92 -3.71
C GLY A 27 19.40 -6.28 -3.47
N TYR A 28 19.35 -4.97 -3.35
CA TYR A 28 20.48 -4.12 -2.98
C TYR A 28 20.08 -3.25 -1.82
N GLU A 29 20.97 -3.15 -0.85
CA GLU A 29 20.81 -2.24 0.29
C GLU A 29 22.00 -1.29 0.33
N PHE A 30 21.72 0.00 0.50
CA PHE A 30 22.74 1.02 0.61
C PHE A 30 22.45 1.88 1.83
N VAL A 31 23.50 2.12 2.64
CA VAL A 31 23.44 3.01 3.81
C VAL A 31 24.56 4.02 3.72
N LEU A 32 24.22 5.31 3.85
CA LEU A 32 25.14 6.41 3.87
C LEU A 32 24.96 7.24 5.14
N ASN A 33 26.01 7.35 5.94
CA ASN A 33 26.05 8.21 7.11
C ASN A 33 27.11 9.30 6.89
N THR A 34 26.69 10.54 7.00
CA THR A 34 27.58 11.69 6.79
C THR A 34 27.56 12.64 7.98
N GLN A 35 28.71 13.23 8.26
CA GLN A 35 28.86 14.38 9.15
C GLN A 35 29.06 15.61 8.26
N ASN A 36 27.95 16.29 7.93
CA ASN A 36 27.98 17.38 6.96
C ASN A 36 28.65 18.66 7.55
N LEU A 37 28.38 18.90 8.83
CA LEU A 37 28.97 20.01 9.58
C LEU A 37 29.34 19.55 10.99
N VAL A 38 30.57 19.89 11.45
CA VAL A 38 31.12 19.41 12.74
C VAL A 38 31.51 20.55 13.69
N GLY A 39 31.22 21.81 13.32
CA GLY A 39 31.57 23.01 14.11
C GLY A 39 30.58 23.29 15.24
N ALA A 40 30.37 24.56 15.57
CA ALA A 40 29.38 24.99 16.57
C ALA A 40 27.95 24.59 16.17
N PHE A 41 27.62 24.66 14.88
CA PHE A 41 26.47 24.03 14.29
C PHE A 41 26.87 22.65 13.75
N LYS A 42 26.21 21.59 14.23
CA LYS A 42 26.44 20.23 13.77
C LYS A 42 25.26 19.78 12.94
N TRP A 43 25.56 19.12 11.83
CA TRP A 43 24.56 18.49 10.97
C TRP A 43 25.04 17.12 10.52
N ASN A 44 24.26 16.11 10.85
CA ASN A 44 24.50 14.73 10.43
C ASN A 44 23.31 14.23 9.61
N THR A 45 23.60 13.47 8.56
CA THR A 45 22.58 12.82 7.72
C THR A 45 22.80 11.32 7.73
N SER A 46 21.72 10.56 7.88
CA SER A 46 21.69 9.12 7.65
C SER A 46 20.65 8.85 6.55
N PHE A 47 21.10 8.24 5.48
CA PHE A 47 20.27 7.82 4.36
C PHE A 47 20.39 6.32 4.18
N ASN A 48 19.25 5.63 4.01
CA ASN A 48 19.21 4.24 3.61
C ASN A 48 18.24 4.06 2.46
N VAL A 49 18.54 3.11 1.59
CA VAL A 49 17.66 2.67 0.52
C VAL A 49 17.81 1.16 0.34
N ALA A 50 16.68 0.49 0.21
CA ALA A 50 16.60 -0.93 -0.10
C ALA A 50 15.76 -1.11 -1.36
N LEU A 51 16.30 -1.86 -2.32
CA LEU A 51 15.60 -2.34 -3.51
C LEU A 51 15.51 -3.86 -3.37
N ASN A 52 14.30 -4.40 -3.33
CA ASN A 52 14.11 -5.83 -3.12
C ASN A 52 13.05 -6.37 -4.08
N GLN A 53 13.37 -7.49 -4.72
CA GLN A 53 12.46 -8.21 -5.61
C GLN A 53 12.30 -9.65 -5.15
N GLY A 54 11.08 -10.01 -4.79
CA GLY A 54 10.71 -11.37 -4.45
C GLY A 54 10.10 -12.09 -5.65
N LYS A 55 10.39 -13.38 -5.77
CA LYS A 55 9.81 -14.24 -6.80
C LYS A 55 9.53 -15.63 -6.27
N VAL A 56 8.33 -16.11 -6.50
CA VAL A 56 7.95 -17.50 -6.26
C VAL A 56 8.51 -18.35 -7.41
N THR A 57 9.40 -19.28 -7.09
CA THR A 57 10.10 -20.08 -8.10
C THR A 57 9.51 -21.48 -8.28
N ASP A 58 8.86 -22.02 -7.23
CA ASP A 58 8.26 -23.35 -7.27
C ASP A 58 7.19 -23.45 -6.16
N ILE A 59 5.98 -23.79 -6.51
CA ILE A 59 4.88 -24.15 -5.61
C ILE A 59 4.14 -25.40 -6.13
N GLN A 60 4.84 -26.21 -6.92
CA GLN A 60 4.31 -27.47 -7.48
C GLN A 60 3.03 -27.26 -8.30
N GLY A 61 2.95 -26.17 -9.07
CA GLY A 61 1.80 -25.80 -9.89
C GLY A 61 0.55 -25.39 -9.11
N GLN A 62 0.63 -25.26 -7.77
CA GLN A 62 -0.47 -24.78 -6.97
C GLN A 62 -0.67 -23.27 -7.17
N VAL A 63 -1.89 -22.83 -6.91
CA VAL A 63 -2.26 -21.42 -6.88
C VAL A 63 -2.97 -21.17 -5.57
N ILE A 64 -2.56 -20.10 -4.87
CA ILE A 64 -3.16 -19.70 -3.61
C ILE A 64 -3.74 -18.31 -3.79
N GLU A 65 -5.01 -18.14 -3.45
CA GLU A 65 -5.71 -16.87 -3.51
C GLU A 65 -6.08 -16.41 -2.10
N GLY A 66 -6.12 -15.10 -1.89
CA GLY A 66 -6.46 -14.48 -0.61
C GLY A 66 -6.76 -13.00 -0.75
N GLY A 67 -6.89 -12.33 0.38
CA GLY A 67 -7.18 -10.91 0.44
C GLY A 67 -8.61 -10.54 0.12
N VAL A 68 -8.90 -9.24 0.14
CA VAL A 68 -10.23 -8.69 -0.12
C VAL A 68 -10.65 -9.03 -1.56
N GLY A 69 -11.78 -9.71 -1.70
CA GLY A 69 -12.28 -10.14 -3.00
C GLY A 69 -11.45 -11.25 -3.67
N SER A 70 -10.57 -11.95 -2.93
CA SER A 70 -9.62 -12.94 -3.48
C SER A 70 -8.79 -12.36 -4.63
N MET A 71 -8.35 -11.12 -4.47
CA MET A 71 -7.57 -10.41 -5.48
C MET A 71 -6.07 -10.65 -5.36
N ASN A 72 -5.57 -11.06 -4.18
CA ASN A 72 -4.17 -11.44 -4.01
C ASN A 72 -3.94 -12.89 -4.44
N ARG A 73 -2.81 -13.14 -5.10
CA ARG A 73 -2.46 -14.47 -5.61
C ARG A 73 -1.00 -14.79 -5.42
N VAL A 74 -0.73 -16.05 -5.10
CA VAL A 74 0.61 -16.63 -5.16
C VAL A 74 0.64 -17.58 -6.33
N GLN A 75 1.53 -17.34 -7.27
CA GLN A 75 1.78 -18.19 -8.43
C GLN A 75 3.25 -18.12 -8.84
N GLU A 76 3.74 -19.17 -9.49
CA GLU A 76 5.12 -19.24 -9.98
C GLU A 76 5.41 -18.12 -10.98
N GLY A 77 6.61 -17.58 -10.90
CA GLY A 77 7.08 -16.51 -11.77
C GLY A 77 6.84 -15.10 -11.27
N TYR A 78 6.02 -14.90 -10.23
CA TYR A 78 5.64 -13.59 -9.69
C TYR A 78 6.03 -13.43 -8.22
N ALA A 79 5.94 -12.21 -7.71
CA ALA A 79 6.07 -11.95 -6.29
C ALA A 79 4.89 -12.54 -5.49
N ILE A 80 5.09 -12.76 -4.18
CA ILE A 80 3.99 -13.21 -3.31
C ILE A 80 2.91 -12.14 -3.26
N GLY A 81 1.65 -12.56 -3.39
CA GLY A 81 0.50 -11.72 -3.16
C GLY A 81 0.20 -10.70 -4.27
N VAL A 82 0.72 -10.92 -5.50
CA VAL A 82 0.36 -10.06 -6.64
C VAL A 82 -1.15 -10.01 -6.85
N PHE A 83 -1.64 -8.88 -7.33
CA PHE A 83 -3.06 -8.73 -7.65
C PHE A 83 -3.39 -9.43 -8.95
N TYR A 84 -4.41 -10.30 -8.90
CA TYR A 84 -4.87 -11.12 -10.03
C TYR A 84 -6.34 -10.86 -10.30
N THR A 85 -6.61 -10.02 -11.30
CA THR A 85 -7.94 -9.46 -11.54
C THR A 85 -8.28 -9.39 -13.03
N ALA A 86 -9.54 -9.11 -13.36
CA ALA A 86 -9.90 -8.67 -14.70
C ALA A 86 -9.25 -7.29 -14.94
N GLU A 87 -8.73 -7.08 -16.14
CA GLU A 87 -8.11 -5.81 -16.50
C GLU A 87 -9.17 -4.81 -16.96
N TRP A 88 -9.22 -3.65 -16.30
CA TRP A 88 -10.15 -2.57 -16.59
C TRP A 88 -9.79 -1.86 -17.90
N ALA A 89 -10.77 -1.63 -18.76
CA ALA A 89 -10.60 -0.95 -20.03
C ALA A 89 -11.32 0.42 -20.11
N GLY A 90 -12.04 0.80 -19.05
CA GLY A 90 -12.74 2.07 -19.00
C GLY A 90 -14.26 1.95 -19.07
N VAL A 91 -14.89 3.01 -19.55
CA VAL A 91 -16.34 3.13 -19.72
C VAL A 91 -16.69 3.34 -21.17
N ASP A 92 -17.67 2.63 -21.68
CA ASP A 92 -18.18 2.84 -23.02
C ASP A 92 -18.90 4.22 -23.11
N PRO A 93 -18.37 5.17 -23.88
CA PRO A 93 -18.96 6.49 -23.99
C PRO A 93 -20.35 6.50 -24.65
N ALA A 94 -20.72 5.44 -25.38
CA ALA A 94 -22.00 5.38 -26.05
C ALA A 94 -23.17 5.01 -25.10
N ASN A 95 -22.88 4.21 -24.05
CA ASN A 95 -23.94 3.64 -23.22
C ASN A 95 -23.63 3.54 -21.72
N GLY A 96 -22.43 3.98 -21.29
CA GLY A 96 -22.00 3.99 -19.89
C GLY A 96 -21.72 2.61 -19.29
N ASN A 97 -21.56 1.58 -20.11
CA ASN A 97 -21.16 0.26 -19.64
C ASN A 97 -19.68 0.25 -19.19
N ALA A 98 -19.42 -0.45 -18.12
CA ALA A 98 -18.07 -0.85 -17.75
C ALA A 98 -17.47 -1.77 -18.81
N LEU A 99 -16.20 -1.57 -19.14
CA LEU A 99 -15.45 -2.35 -20.12
C LEU A 99 -14.23 -2.99 -19.48
N TRP A 100 -13.95 -4.23 -19.88
CA TRP A 100 -12.76 -4.99 -19.50
C TRP A 100 -12.07 -5.53 -20.74
N TYR A 101 -10.74 -5.70 -20.69
CA TYR A 101 -10.03 -6.47 -21.70
C TYR A 101 -10.32 -7.96 -21.52
N LYS A 102 -10.55 -8.66 -22.63
CA LYS A 102 -10.83 -10.10 -22.58
C LYS A 102 -9.65 -10.92 -22.11
N ASN A 103 -8.42 -10.56 -22.55
CA ASN A 103 -7.18 -11.26 -22.21
C ASN A 103 -7.21 -12.78 -22.45
N THR A 104 -8.05 -13.23 -23.37
CA THR A 104 -8.16 -14.64 -23.70
C THR A 104 -7.02 -15.06 -24.63
N LYS A 105 -6.32 -16.13 -24.30
CA LYS A 105 -5.30 -16.71 -25.16
C LYS A 105 -5.97 -17.38 -26.37
N LEU A 106 -5.64 -16.93 -27.58
CA LEU A 106 -6.14 -17.46 -28.83
C LEU A 106 -5.37 -18.73 -29.26
N ALA A 107 -5.90 -19.44 -30.24
CA ALA A 107 -5.33 -20.70 -30.71
C ALA A 107 -3.91 -20.53 -31.33
N ASP A 108 -3.62 -19.36 -31.88
CA ASP A 108 -2.31 -18.96 -32.41
C ASP A 108 -1.28 -18.56 -31.33
N GLY A 109 -1.69 -18.55 -30.05
CA GLY A 109 -0.87 -18.18 -28.91
C GLY A 109 -0.89 -16.70 -28.58
N THR A 110 -1.53 -15.85 -29.39
CA THR A 110 -1.69 -14.41 -29.13
C THR A 110 -2.76 -14.15 -28.05
N ILE A 111 -2.79 -12.94 -27.50
CA ILE A 111 -3.77 -12.52 -26.48
C ILE A 111 -4.81 -11.61 -27.13
N ASP A 112 -6.10 -11.97 -27.01
CA ASP A 112 -7.21 -11.11 -27.42
C ASP A 112 -7.30 -9.88 -26.50
N ARG A 113 -6.92 -8.73 -27.01
CA ARG A 113 -6.98 -7.44 -26.32
C ARG A 113 -8.24 -6.63 -26.63
N SER A 114 -9.23 -7.23 -27.28
CA SER A 114 -10.52 -6.58 -27.46
C SER A 114 -11.24 -6.39 -26.14
N THR A 115 -12.11 -5.38 -26.07
CA THR A 115 -12.89 -5.08 -24.87
C THR A 115 -14.25 -5.79 -24.89
N THR A 116 -14.81 -6.00 -23.70
CA THR A 116 -16.15 -6.56 -23.49
C THR A 116 -16.84 -5.88 -22.31
N SER A 117 -18.15 -5.72 -22.38
CA SER A 117 -18.98 -5.33 -21.25
C SER A 117 -19.53 -6.52 -20.46
N VAL A 118 -19.24 -7.74 -20.90
CA VAL A 118 -19.65 -9.00 -20.24
C VAL A 118 -18.50 -9.49 -19.38
N PHE A 119 -18.57 -9.27 -18.07
CA PHE A 119 -17.48 -9.56 -17.13
C PHE A 119 -16.97 -11.00 -17.18
N SER A 120 -17.85 -11.98 -17.40
CA SER A 120 -17.46 -13.41 -17.49
C SER A 120 -16.58 -13.74 -18.69
N GLN A 121 -16.48 -12.86 -19.67
CA GLN A 121 -15.58 -12.99 -20.83
C GLN A 121 -14.18 -12.39 -20.59
N ALA A 122 -14.00 -11.69 -19.48
CA ALA A 122 -12.70 -11.10 -19.12
C ALA A 122 -11.88 -12.13 -18.33
N THR A 123 -10.79 -12.59 -18.93
CA THR A 123 -9.83 -13.48 -18.27
C THR A 123 -9.00 -12.66 -17.28
N ARG A 124 -8.87 -13.16 -16.04
CA ARG A 124 -8.02 -12.54 -15.02
C ARG A 124 -6.56 -12.69 -15.40
N VAL A 125 -5.79 -11.64 -15.10
CA VAL A 125 -4.33 -11.58 -15.29
C VAL A 125 -3.68 -10.92 -14.07
N VAL A 126 -2.37 -10.97 -13.96
CA VAL A 126 -1.65 -10.17 -12.96
C VAL A 126 -1.75 -8.69 -13.35
N THR A 127 -2.36 -7.90 -12.48
CA THR A 127 -2.68 -6.49 -12.72
C THR A 127 -1.97 -5.53 -11.79
N GLY A 128 -1.24 -6.04 -10.79
CA GLY A 128 -0.51 -5.21 -9.87
C GLY A 128 0.29 -6.00 -8.83
N ASN A 129 1.11 -5.28 -8.05
CA ASN A 129 2.01 -5.84 -7.05
C ASN A 129 1.98 -5.02 -5.75
N PRO A 130 1.57 -5.60 -4.61
CA PRO A 130 1.57 -4.89 -3.33
C PRO A 130 2.98 -4.74 -2.71
N ASN A 131 3.97 -5.45 -3.23
CA ASN A 131 5.32 -5.38 -2.68
C ASN A 131 6.06 -4.17 -3.26
N PRO A 132 6.70 -3.33 -2.42
CA PRO A 132 7.41 -2.17 -2.90
C PRO A 132 8.69 -2.56 -3.66
N ASP A 133 9.02 -1.79 -4.69
CA ASP A 133 10.30 -1.88 -5.39
C ASP A 133 11.40 -1.17 -4.61
N VAL A 134 11.06 -0.06 -3.92
CA VAL A 134 12.01 0.77 -3.19
C VAL A 134 11.45 1.15 -1.82
N ILE A 135 12.27 0.95 -0.80
CA ILE A 135 12.04 1.47 0.56
C ILE A 135 13.21 2.39 0.89
N LEU A 136 12.93 3.61 1.36
CA LEU A 136 13.95 4.58 1.71
C LEU A 136 13.68 5.23 3.07
N GLY A 137 14.78 5.64 3.72
CA GLY A 137 14.77 6.42 4.94
C GLY A 137 15.82 7.54 4.88
N LEU A 138 15.44 8.74 5.31
CA LEU A 138 16.32 9.89 5.39
C LEU A 138 16.15 10.58 6.73
N THR A 139 17.19 10.52 7.57
CA THR A 139 17.25 11.20 8.86
C THR A 139 18.27 12.32 8.82
N ASN A 140 17.86 13.52 9.22
CA ASN A 140 18.76 14.63 9.48
C ASN A 140 18.70 15.00 10.95
N ASN A 141 19.88 15.13 11.57
CA ASN A 141 20.05 15.57 12.94
C ASN A 141 20.86 16.86 12.97
N PHE A 142 20.33 17.85 13.66
CA PHE A 142 20.93 19.16 13.82
C PHE A 142 21.17 19.46 15.30
N SER A 143 22.28 20.12 15.63
CA SER A 143 22.49 20.66 16.98
C SER A 143 23.22 21.97 16.96
N TYR A 144 22.78 22.92 17.80
CA TYR A 144 23.39 24.24 17.94
C TYR A 144 23.08 24.88 19.29
N LYS A 145 24.10 25.18 20.09
CA LYS A 145 23.97 25.94 21.35
C LYS A 145 22.84 25.48 22.27
N GLY A 146 22.73 24.16 22.50
CA GLY A 146 21.69 23.57 23.33
C GLY A 146 20.41 23.19 22.59
N PHE A 147 20.18 23.69 21.39
CA PHE A 147 19.11 23.21 20.52
C PHE A 147 19.52 21.91 19.85
N ASP A 148 18.58 20.99 19.74
CA ASP A 148 18.66 19.78 18.93
C ASP A 148 17.39 19.62 18.09
N ALA A 149 17.54 19.18 16.85
CA ALA A 149 16.40 18.88 15.99
C ALA A 149 16.67 17.59 15.21
N THR A 150 15.63 16.80 15.03
CA THR A 150 15.65 15.59 14.18
C THR A 150 14.50 15.65 13.21
N ILE A 151 14.78 15.35 11.94
CA ILE A 151 13.79 15.26 10.86
C ILE A 151 13.99 13.92 10.19
N PHE A 152 12.95 13.08 10.21
CA PHE A 152 12.97 11.76 9.59
C PHE A 152 11.85 11.61 8.55
N PHE A 153 12.27 11.32 7.34
CA PHE A 153 11.40 10.91 6.25
C PHE A 153 11.55 9.41 5.99
N ASN A 154 10.43 8.73 5.75
CA ASN A 154 10.43 7.42 5.13
C ASN A 154 9.66 7.47 3.81
N GLY A 155 10.04 6.62 2.87
CA GLY A 155 9.34 6.47 1.60
C GLY A 155 9.22 5.00 1.21
N VAL A 156 8.10 4.69 0.56
CA VAL A 156 7.81 3.39 -0.02
C VAL A 156 7.30 3.66 -1.43
N MET A 157 7.89 3.00 -2.43
CA MET A 157 7.61 3.30 -3.83
C MET A 157 7.48 2.01 -4.64
N GLY A 158 6.63 2.06 -5.68
CA GLY A 158 6.42 0.96 -6.62
C GLY A 158 5.44 -0.10 -6.12
N ASN A 159 4.86 0.08 -4.94
CA ASN A 159 3.77 -0.78 -4.47
C ASN A 159 2.41 -0.26 -4.95
N GLU A 160 1.48 -1.18 -5.08
CA GLU A 160 0.09 -0.88 -5.39
C GLU A 160 -0.81 -1.37 -4.27
N ASN A 161 -1.93 -0.69 -4.08
CA ASN A 161 -2.94 -1.02 -3.08
C ASN A 161 -4.26 -1.38 -3.73
N ASN A 162 -4.93 -2.37 -3.16
CA ASN A 162 -6.27 -2.79 -3.52
C ASN A 162 -7.30 -2.05 -2.67
N ILE A 163 -8.08 -1.18 -3.31
CA ILE A 163 -9.17 -0.40 -2.69
C ILE A 163 -10.54 -1.00 -2.96
N TYR A 164 -10.63 -2.23 -3.47
CA TYR A 164 -11.89 -2.86 -3.87
C TYR A 164 -12.94 -2.87 -2.76
N GLY A 165 -12.53 -3.09 -1.53
CA GLY A 165 -13.42 -3.11 -0.37
C GLY A 165 -14.24 -1.83 -0.26
N MET A 166 -13.60 -0.65 -0.36
CA MET A 166 -14.25 0.66 -0.31
C MET A 166 -14.81 1.09 -1.67
N GLY A 167 -14.01 0.96 -2.72
CA GLY A 167 -14.35 1.44 -4.06
C GLY A 167 -15.58 0.75 -4.65
N ARG A 168 -15.75 -0.55 -4.38
CA ARG A 168 -16.89 -1.32 -4.83
C ARG A 168 -18.23 -0.77 -4.33
N TYR A 169 -18.31 -0.48 -3.04
CA TYR A 169 -19.58 -0.08 -2.42
C TYR A 169 -19.89 1.40 -2.64
N SER A 170 -18.87 2.23 -2.73
CA SER A 170 -19.04 3.67 -2.74
C SER A 170 -18.91 4.33 -4.11
N SER A 171 -18.35 3.67 -5.15
CA SER A 171 -18.05 4.33 -6.42
C SER A 171 -18.64 3.70 -7.69
N ALA A 172 -19.26 2.53 -7.65
CA ALA A 172 -19.67 1.86 -8.90
C ALA A 172 -21.03 1.17 -8.84
N SER A 173 -21.61 0.97 -7.68
CA SER A 173 -22.81 0.21 -7.49
C SER A 173 -23.83 1.01 -6.69
N MET A 174 -25.03 1.15 -7.21
CA MET A 174 -26.16 1.74 -6.48
C MET A 174 -26.86 0.65 -5.66
N ARG A 175 -26.45 0.51 -4.41
CA ARG A 175 -27.15 -0.30 -3.42
C ARG A 175 -27.87 0.60 -2.44
N TYR A 176 -29.05 0.25 -2.03
CA TYR A 176 -29.85 1.09 -1.11
C TYR A 176 -29.26 1.18 0.30
N GLU A 177 -28.47 0.18 0.70
CA GLU A 177 -27.81 0.08 2.00
C GLU A 177 -26.47 0.83 2.09
N ASP A 178 -25.94 1.29 0.96
CA ASP A 178 -24.60 1.89 0.90
C ASP A 178 -24.64 3.35 0.45
N ASN A 179 -23.83 4.18 1.12
CA ASN A 179 -23.53 5.51 0.65
C ASN A 179 -22.59 5.48 -0.55
N GLN A 180 -22.66 6.54 -1.37
CA GLN A 180 -21.77 6.71 -2.53
C GLN A 180 -20.75 7.80 -2.24
N THR A 181 -19.54 7.65 -2.80
CA THR A 181 -18.51 8.71 -2.75
C THR A 181 -18.86 9.86 -3.68
N TYR A 182 -18.28 11.02 -3.41
CA TYR A 182 -18.44 12.22 -4.23
C TYR A 182 -18.05 12.01 -5.70
N ASP A 183 -17.13 11.08 -5.98
CA ASP A 183 -16.69 10.72 -7.34
C ASP A 183 -17.86 10.32 -8.24
N GLN A 184 -18.94 9.78 -7.68
CA GLN A 184 -20.15 9.44 -8.43
C GLN A 184 -20.78 10.62 -9.15
N MET A 185 -20.49 11.86 -8.75
CA MET A 185 -20.93 13.06 -9.47
C MET A 185 -20.31 13.15 -10.87
N GLN A 186 -19.16 12.48 -11.10
CA GLN A 186 -18.46 12.43 -12.39
C GLN A 186 -18.82 11.18 -13.22
N ARG A 187 -19.81 10.40 -12.80
CA ARG A 187 -20.25 9.22 -13.52
C ARG A 187 -20.77 9.54 -14.91
N TRP A 188 -20.72 8.55 -15.80
CA TRP A 188 -21.37 8.65 -17.11
C TRP A 188 -22.89 8.88 -16.94
N GLN A 189 -23.45 9.86 -17.64
CA GLN A 189 -24.85 10.27 -17.56
C GLN A 189 -25.57 10.25 -18.92
N LYS A 190 -24.85 10.51 -20.00
CA LYS A 190 -25.40 10.59 -21.36
C LYS A 190 -24.39 10.15 -22.43
N PRO A 191 -24.86 9.69 -23.62
CA PRO A 191 -24.00 9.35 -24.73
C PRO A 191 -23.01 10.47 -25.08
N GLY A 192 -21.73 10.08 -25.22
CA GLY A 192 -20.61 10.99 -25.45
C GLY A 192 -19.85 11.42 -24.21
N ASP A 193 -20.32 11.14 -23.01
CA ASP A 193 -19.57 11.42 -21.79
C ASP A 193 -18.30 10.56 -21.73
N ILE A 194 -17.16 11.21 -21.45
CA ILE A 194 -15.86 10.54 -21.26
C ILE A 194 -15.51 10.59 -19.78
N THR A 195 -15.55 9.44 -19.13
CA THR A 195 -15.29 9.29 -17.70
C THR A 195 -14.82 7.88 -17.38
N ASN A 196 -14.15 7.71 -16.23
CA ASN A 196 -13.74 6.41 -15.69
C ASN A 196 -14.79 5.81 -14.73
N ILE A 197 -15.91 6.49 -14.52
CA ILE A 197 -16.95 6.03 -13.59
C ILE A 197 -18.18 5.63 -14.42
N PRO A 198 -18.56 4.35 -14.42
CA PRO A 198 -19.67 3.85 -15.21
C PRO A 198 -21.01 4.47 -14.81
N GLN A 199 -22.01 4.28 -15.66
CA GLN A 199 -23.39 4.61 -15.34
C GLN A 199 -23.83 3.89 -14.05
N ALA A 200 -24.30 4.64 -13.08
CA ALA A 200 -24.88 4.07 -11.87
C ALA A 200 -26.22 3.40 -12.20
N ARG A 201 -26.41 2.16 -11.76
CA ARG A 201 -27.62 1.36 -12.01
C ARG A 201 -28.05 0.68 -10.73
N LEU A 202 -29.30 0.85 -10.34
CA LEU A 202 -29.86 0.27 -9.14
C LEU A 202 -29.84 -1.28 -9.23
N PHE A 203 -29.29 -1.92 -8.21
CA PHE A 203 -29.16 -3.39 -8.10
C PHE A 203 -28.38 -4.07 -9.25
N TYR A 204 -27.61 -3.30 -10.00
CA TYR A 204 -26.82 -3.81 -11.11
C TYR A 204 -25.33 -3.50 -10.93
N ASN A 205 -24.51 -4.51 -11.08
CA ASN A 205 -23.05 -4.36 -10.94
C ASN A 205 -22.42 -3.86 -12.25
N ASN A 206 -22.50 -2.56 -12.52
CA ASN A 206 -21.84 -1.95 -13.66
C ASN A 206 -20.45 -1.43 -13.25
N GLY A 207 -19.42 -2.27 -13.35
CA GLY A 207 -18.05 -1.93 -12.99
C GLY A 207 -17.68 -2.13 -11.51
N ALA A 208 -18.59 -2.71 -10.69
CA ALA A 208 -18.30 -3.08 -9.31
C ALA A 208 -17.65 -4.47 -9.15
N GLN A 209 -17.36 -5.14 -10.25
CA GLN A 209 -16.69 -6.45 -10.25
C GLN A 209 -15.18 -6.27 -9.99
N ILE A 210 -14.58 -7.35 -9.48
CA ILE A 210 -13.13 -7.45 -9.20
C ILE A 210 -12.31 -7.14 -10.46
N SER A 211 -11.61 -6.02 -10.45
CA SER A 211 -10.81 -5.59 -11.60
C SER A 211 -9.68 -4.66 -11.19
N SER A 212 -8.75 -4.41 -12.11
CA SER A 212 -7.66 -3.45 -11.91
C SER A 212 -8.14 -1.99 -11.73
N ARG A 213 -9.42 -1.70 -11.91
CA ARG A 213 -10.02 -0.42 -11.53
C ARG A 213 -9.76 -0.04 -10.08
N TYR A 214 -9.62 -1.05 -9.22
CA TYR A 214 -9.44 -0.90 -7.78
C TYR A 214 -7.99 -1.12 -7.32
N ILE A 215 -7.07 -1.24 -8.26
CA ILE A 215 -5.64 -1.28 -7.99
C ILE A 215 -5.09 0.12 -8.25
N VAL A 216 -4.53 0.73 -7.21
CA VAL A 216 -4.05 2.11 -7.23
C VAL A 216 -2.62 2.20 -6.74
N ASP A 217 -1.91 3.24 -7.16
CA ASP A 217 -0.56 3.53 -6.68
C ASP A 217 -0.57 3.75 -5.17
N GLY A 218 0.18 2.93 -4.44
CA GLY A 218 0.36 2.97 -2.99
C GLY A 218 1.64 3.71 -2.57
N SER A 219 2.39 4.27 -3.51
CA SER A 219 3.66 4.96 -3.23
C SER A 219 3.47 6.21 -2.39
N TYR A 220 4.38 6.44 -1.45
CA TYR A 220 4.36 7.64 -0.62
C TYR A 220 5.75 8.01 -0.09
N ILE A 221 5.89 9.29 0.30
CA ILE A 221 6.95 9.80 1.17
C ILE A 221 6.28 10.48 2.36
N ARG A 222 6.72 10.14 3.57
CA ARG A 222 6.12 10.64 4.81
C ARG A 222 7.16 11.31 5.69
N LEU A 223 6.85 12.52 6.18
CA LEU A 223 7.53 13.10 7.33
C LEU A 223 7.07 12.34 8.58
N ARG A 224 7.82 11.27 8.89
CA ARG A 224 7.49 10.33 9.96
C ARG A 224 7.71 10.94 11.33
N THR A 225 8.81 11.67 11.50
CA THR A 225 9.14 12.32 12.77
C THR A 225 9.78 13.66 12.51
N ALA A 226 9.34 14.68 13.23
CA ALA A 226 10.08 15.92 13.40
C ALA A 226 10.11 16.27 14.90
N SER A 227 11.29 16.54 15.44
CA SER A 227 11.46 16.96 16.83
C SER A 227 12.37 18.16 16.93
N LEU A 228 12.07 19.03 17.91
CA LEU A 228 12.88 20.14 18.30
C LEU A 228 13.01 20.17 19.82
N GLY A 229 14.21 20.16 20.33
CA GLY A 229 14.50 20.20 21.75
C GLY A 229 15.46 21.34 22.11
N TYR A 230 15.42 21.72 23.37
CA TYR A 230 16.39 22.63 23.96
C TYR A 230 16.88 22.08 25.31
N THR A 231 18.17 21.92 25.45
CA THR A 231 18.87 21.53 26.67
C THR A 231 19.44 22.75 27.34
N PHE A 232 19.03 23.04 28.56
CA PHE A 232 19.51 24.17 29.35
C PHE A 232 20.95 23.94 29.85
N ASP A 233 21.70 25.04 29.94
CA ASP A 233 23.07 25.04 30.48
C ASP A 233 23.07 24.58 31.94
N SER A 234 23.88 23.57 32.24
CA SER A 234 24.04 22.99 33.59
C SER A 234 24.43 24.03 34.67
N LYS A 235 25.24 25.05 34.31
CA LYS A 235 25.61 26.14 35.23
C LYS A 235 24.41 26.92 35.77
N LYS A 236 23.34 27.05 34.98
CA LYS A 236 22.08 27.69 35.40
C LYS A 236 21.21 26.77 36.24
N LEU A 237 21.36 25.45 36.10
CA LEU A 237 20.57 24.44 36.76
C LEU A 237 21.08 24.03 38.14
N ASN A 238 22.37 24.28 38.45
CA ASN A 238 23.01 23.97 39.72
C ASN A 238 22.27 24.58 40.92
N LYS A 239 21.65 25.78 40.75
CA LYS A 239 20.83 26.41 41.80
C LYS A 239 19.63 25.54 42.21
N PHE A 240 19.14 24.67 41.33
CA PHE A 240 18.00 23.81 41.51
C PHE A 240 18.43 22.36 41.80
N LYS A 241 19.72 22.07 41.95
CA LYS A 241 20.28 20.71 42.08
C LYS A 241 19.90 19.79 40.93
N LEU A 242 19.81 20.37 39.73
CA LEU A 242 19.54 19.62 38.50
C LEU A 242 20.81 19.53 37.67
N GLU A 243 21.13 18.33 37.18
CA GLU A 243 22.26 18.11 36.29
C GLU A 243 21.89 18.46 34.83
N LYS A 244 20.69 18.12 34.43
CA LYS A 244 20.23 18.36 33.06
C LYS A 244 18.70 18.59 33.01
N LEU A 245 18.32 19.58 32.24
CA LEU A 245 16.92 19.85 31.88
C LEU A 245 16.83 19.99 30.37
N ARG A 246 16.00 19.18 29.72
CA ARG A 246 15.69 19.32 28.29
C ARG A 246 14.18 19.39 28.12
N VAL A 247 13.71 20.40 27.41
CA VAL A 247 12.31 20.52 26.94
C VAL A 247 12.28 20.24 25.44
N TYR A 248 11.22 19.57 24.97
CA TYR A 248 11.11 19.27 23.55
C TYR A 248 9.66 19.15 23.08
N VAL A 249 9.48 19.38 21.79
CA VAL A 249 8.27 19.03 21.04
C VAL A 249 8.63 18.01 19.97
N SER A 250 7.79 17.02 19.77
CA SER A 250 7.96 16.02 18.71
C SER A 250 6.62 15.79 18.02
N GLY A 251 6.65 15.70 16.69
CA GLY A 251 5.50 15.35 15.89
C GLY A 251 5.74 14.06 15.13
N GLN A 252 4.69 13.26 14.99
CA GLN A 252 4.71 12.01 14.22
C GLN A 252 3.65 12.04 13.11
N ASN A 253 3.97 11.44 11.97
CA ASN A 253 3.09 11.31 10.79
C ASN A 253 2.55 12.68 10.33
N LEU A 254 3.42 13.71 10.32
CA LEU A 254 3.01 15.10 10.14
C LEU A 254 2.51 15.40 8.73
N LEU A 255 3.21 14.89 7.71
CA LEU A 255 2.92 15.13 6.30
C LEU A 255 3.11 13.84 5.52
N THR A 256 2.21 13.58 4.57
CA THR A 256 2.32 12.47 3.62
C THR A 256 2.16 13.00 2.21
N PHE A 257 3.14 12.71 1.36
CA PHE A 257 3.13 13.04 -0.08
C PHE A 257 2.82 11.75 -0.83
N THR A 258 1.67 11.69 -1.48
CA THR A 258 1.18 10.49 -2.18
C THR A 258 0.16 10.86 -3.24
N LYS A 259 -0.03 9.97 -4.21
CA LYS A 259 -1.16 9.99 -5.17
C LYS A 259 -2.29 9.05 -4.77
N TYR A 260 -2.15 8.36 -3.62
CA TYR A 260 -3.17 7.46 -3.11
C TYR A 260 -4.49 8.23 -2.88
N PRO A 261 -5.62 7.76 -3.43
CA PRO A 261 -6.85 8.56 -3.47
C PRO A 261 -7.66 8.55 -2.17
N TYR A 262 -7.31 7.68 -1.20
CA TYR A 262 -8.01 7.54 0.07
C TYR A 262 -7.20 8.08 1.25
N TRP A 263 -7.52 7.62 2.47
CA TRP A 263 -7.03 8.21 3.70
C TRP A 263 -5.54 8.06 3.93
N ASP A 264 -5.00 6.85 3.74
CA ASP A 264 -3.59 6.57 4.03
C ASP A 264 -3.06 5.44 3.14
N PRO A 265 -1.95 5.65 2.40
CA PRO A 265 -1.35 4.60 1.57
C PRO A 265 -0.68 3.48 2.39
N GLU A 266 -0.33 3.73 3.67
CA GLU A 266 0.28 2.75 4.58
C GLU A 266 -0.79 1.95 5.32
N VAL A 267 -1.68 1.34 4.56
CA VAL A 267 -2.77 0.53 5.09
C VAL A 267 -2.63 -0.92 4.65
N ASN A 268 -3.07 -1.80 5.52
CA ASN A 268 -3.27 -3.21 5.22
C ASN A 268 -4.40 -3.71 6.11
N ALA A 269 -5.52 -4.05 5.51
CA ALA A 269 -6.63 -4.65 6.23
C ALA A 269 -6.22 -6.05 6.70
N ASP A 270 -6.15 -6.22 7.99
CA ASP A 270 -5.53 -7.38 8.65
C ASP A 270 -6.53 -8.50 8.96
N ASP A 271 -7.66 -8.54 8.25
CA ASP A 271 -8.69 -9.56 8.42
C ASP A 271 -8.25 -10.96 7.98
N PHE A 272 -7.04 -11.06 7.45
CA PHE A 272 -6.53 -12.31 6.91
C PHE A 272 -5.16 -12.56 7.53
N ASP A 273 -5.05 -13.47 8.46
CA ASP A 273 -3.81 -13.99 9.08
C ASP A 273 -2.81 -14.56 8.06
N SER A 274 -2.59 -13.84 6.98
CA SER A 274 -1.84 -14.32 5.82
C SER A 274 -0.93 -13.23 5.27
N ASN A 275 0.35 -13.53 5.16
CA ASN A 275 1.33 -12.70 4.46
C ASN A 275 1.08 -12.59 2.93
N ILE A 276 0.03 -13.23 2.43
CA ILE A 276 -0.41 -13.18 1.02
C ILE A 276 -1.29 -11.98 0.77
N ALA A 277 -2.14 -11.62 1.73
CA ALA A 277 -3.16 -10.58 1.63
C ALA A 277 -2.60 -9.17 1.92
N LYS A 278 -1.51 -8.79 1.25
CA LYS A 278 -0.89 -7.47 1.40
C LYS A 278 -1.54 -6.42 0.51
N GLY A 279 -1.41 -5.14 0.93
CA GLY A 279 -1.85 -3.99 0.15
C GLY A 279 -3.36 -3.86 0.04
N ASN A 280 -4.14 -4.46 0.94
CA ASN A 280 -5.59 -4.33 0.94
C ASN A 280 -6.03 -3.19 1.86
N ASP A 281 -6.84 -2.29 1.33
CA ASP A 281 -7.54 -1.28 2.11
C ASP A 281 -9.03 -1.62 2.20
N PHE A 282 -9.50 -1.85 3.42
CA PHE A 282 -10.90 -2.11 3.72
C PHE A 282 -11.33 -1.29 4.92
N TYR A 283 -11.63 0.00 4.70
CA TYR A 283 -12.01 0.98 5.73
C TYR A 283 -10.98 1.10 6.86
N THR A 284 -9.70 0.92 6.53
CA THR A 284 -8.60 0.99 7.50
C THR A 284 -8.42 2.43 7.96
N SER A 285 -8.37 2.63 9.28
CA SER A 285 -8.13 3.96 9.85
C SER A 285 -6.74 4.48 9.48
N PRO A 286 -6.60 5.76 9.12
CA PRO A 286 -5.31 6.35 8.80
C PRO A 286 -4.41 6.41 10.04
N GLN A 287 -3.10 6.47 9.81
CA GLN A 287 -2.12 6.67 10.88
C GLN A 287 -2.35 8.01 11.59
N PRO A 288 -2.45 8.03 12.92
CA PRO A 288 -2.73 9.25 13.66
C PRO A 288 -1.56 10.24 13.53
N ARG A 289 -1.89 11.53 13.35
CA ARG A 289 -0.93 12.61 13.51
C ARG A 289 -0.83 12.93 15.00
N THR A 290 0.39 12.79 15.56
CA THR A 290 0.62 12.97 17.00
C THR A 290 1.57 14.12 17.24
N ILE A 291 1.26 14.98 18.22
CA ILE A 291 2.17 16.02 18.72
C ILE A 291 2.39 15.75 20.21
N LEU A 292 3.65 15.63 20.61
CA LEU A 292 4.08 15.35 21.97
C LEU A 292 4.94 16.50 22.50
N PHE A 293 4.64 16.97 23.70
CA PHE A 293 5.50 17.86 24.47
C PHE A 293 6.12 17.06 25.62
N GLY A 294 7.41 17.22 25.83
CA GLY A 294 8.09 16.45 26.85
C GLY A 294 9.19 17.26 27.58
N VAL A 295 9.44 16.81 28.79
CA VAL A 295 10.50 17.34 29.65
C VAL A 295 11.35 16.19 30.20
N ASN A 296 12.66 16.26 30.00
CA ASN A 296 13.61 15.31 30.58
C ASN A 296 14.41 16.03 31.67
N ILE A 297 14.41 15.47 32.88
CA ILE A 297 15.08 16.03 34.06
C ILE A 297 16.04 14.97 34.62
N ASN A 298 17.30 15.35 34.84
CA ASN A 298 18.28 14.54 35.57
C ASN A 298 18.69 15.32 36.83
N PHE A 299 18.79 14.59 37.97
CA PHE A 299 19.14 15.12 39.29
C PHE A 299 20.53 14.67 39.67
#